data_c9d4ff8ed4c7ede6c5bc744a4ee93b0d
#
_entry.id   c9d4ff8ed4c7ede6c5bc744a4ee93b0d
#
_cell.length_a   1.000
_cell.length_b   1.000
_cell.length_c   1.000
_cell.angle_alpha   90.00
_cell.angle_beta   90.00
_cell.angle_gamma   90.00
#
_symmetry.space_group_name_H-M   'P 1'
#
loop_
_entity.id
_entity.type
_entity.pdbx_description
1 polymer ?
#
loop_
_entity_poly.entity_id
_entity_poly.type
_entity_poly.pdbx_seq_one_letter_code
_entity_poly.pdbx_strand_id
1 'polypeptide(L)' 'MIKEKEKVKKLENLAKACADATDNDMKKMWFDKLIDLAKKYDMREFVMNKLVH' A
#
# COMPACT_ATOMS: atom_id res chain seq x y z
N MET A 1 -13.07 15.55 -4.71
CA MET A 1 -12.38 14.55 -5.55
C MET A 1 -10.96 14.33 -5.06
N ILE A 2 -10.59 13.10 -4.80
CA ILE A 2 -9.23 12.77 -4.34
C ILE A 2 -8.28 12.84 -5.53
N LYS A 3 -7.24 13.64 -5.40
CA LYS A 3 -6.24 13.75 -6.46
C LYS A 3 -5.36 12.51 -6.48
N GLU A 4 -4.82 12.19 -7.65
CA GLU A 4 -3.98 11.03 -7.83
C GLU A 4 -2.77 11.05 -6.88
N LYS A 5 -2.21 12.22 -6.63
CA LYS A 5 -1.10 12.40 -5.70
C LYS A 5 -1.45 11.91 -4.30
N GLU A 6 -2.67 12.20 -3.85
CA GLU A 6 -3.09 11.78 -2.51
C GLU A 6 -3.25 10.28 -2.42
N LYS A 7 -3.74 9.66 -3.49
CA LYS A 7 -3.89 8.21 -3.54
C LYS A 7 -2.52 7.54 -3.45
N VAL A 8 -1.57 8.03 -4.24
CA VAL A 8 -0.20 7.50 -4.25
C VAL A 8 0.43 7.65 -2.87
N LYS A 9 0.25 8.81 -2.25
CA LYS A 9 0.83 9.09 -0.94
C LYS A 9 0.28 8.14 0.13
N LYS A 10 -1.02 7.87 0.09
CA LYS A 10 -1.63 6.93 1.03
C LYS A 10 -1.08 5.53 0.84
N LEU A 11 -0.92 5.10 -0.41
CA LEU A 11 -0.37 3.79 -0.70
C LEU A 11 1.09 3.69 -0.26
N GLU A 12 1.86 4.74 -0.48
CA GLU A 12 3.25 4.80 -0.05
C GLU A 12 3.37 4.72 1.47
N ASN A 13 2.48 5.41 2.19
CA ASN A 13 2.47 5.37 3.65
C ASN A 13 2.20 3.97 4.17
N LEU A 14 1.28 3.25 3.56
CA LEU A 14 0.99 1.88 3.94
C LEU A 14 2.14 0.95 3.62
N ALA A 15 2.78 1.15 2.47
CA ALA A 15 3.94 0.36 2.08
C ALA A 15 5.09 0.58 3.06
N LYS A 16 5.29 1.81 3.50
CA LYS A 16 6.30 2.15 4.48
C LYS A 16 6.02 1.50 5.83
N ALA A 17 4.76 1.53 6.26
CA ALA A 17 4.35 0.88 7.50
C ALA A 17 4.61 -0.62 7.42
N CYS A 18 4.35 -1.22 6.29
CA CYS A 18 4.61 -2.63 6.05
C CYS A 18 6.12 -2.93 6.17
N ALA A 19 6.94 -2.08 5.56
CA ALA A 19 8.39 -2.25 5.60
C ALA A 19 8.95 -2.07 7.02
N ASP A 20 8.36 -1.17 7.80
CA ASP A 20 8.80 -0.89 9.16
C ASP A 20 8.32 -1.94 10.16
N ALA A 21 7.33 -2.74 9.82
CA ALA A 21 6.83 -3.77 10.70
C ALA A 21 7.88 -4.84 10.91
N THR A 22 8.14 -5.19 12.17
CA THR A 22 9.14 -6.20 12.52
C THR A 22 8.54 -7.60 12.67
N ASP A 23 7.24 -7.65 12.93
CA ASP A 23 6.51 -8.89 13.13
C ASP A 23 5.90 -9.35 11.81
N ASN A 24 6.03 -10.63 11.49
CA ASN A 24 5.48 -11.18 10.25
C ASN A 24 3.97 -11.04 10.18
N ASP A 25 3.28 -11.19 11.30
CA ASP A 25 1.83 -11.03 11.35
C ASP A 25 1.43 -9.59 11.05
N MET A 26 2.17 -8.65 11.57
CA MET A 26 1.91 -7.23 11.32
C MET A 26 2.20 -6.86 9.87
N LYS A 27 3.29 -7.40 9.31
CA LYS A 27 3.61 -7.17 7.90
C LYS A 27 2.49 -7.66 7.00
N LYS A 28 1.96 -8.83 7.30
CA LYS A 28 0.88 -9.41 6.52
C LYS A 28 -0.38 -8.57 6.62
N MET A 29 -0.69 -8.09 7.82
CA MET A 29 -1.85 -7.24 8.04
C MET A 29 -1.74 -5.93 7.26
N TRP A 30 -0.58 -5.28 7.32
CA TRP A 30 -0.36 -4.04 6.60
C TRP A 30 -0.39 -4.26 5.09
N PHE A 31 0.17 -5.37 4.64
CA PHE A 31 0.16 -5.71 3.23
C PHE A 31 -1.26 -5.93 2.72
N ASP A 32 -2.08 -6.63 3.49
CA ASP A 32 -3.48 -6.83 3.14
C ASP A 32 -4.22 -5.51 3.01
N LYS A 33 -3.95 -4.57 3.92
CA LYS A 33 -4.56 -3.24 3.86
C LYS A 33 -4.09 -2.47 2.64
N LEU A 34 -2.81 -2.59 2.32
CA LEU A 34 -2.24 -1.93 1.15
C LEU A 34 -2.91 -2.41 -0.13
N ILE A 35 -3.03 -3.72 -0.29
CA ILE A 35 -3.65 -4.31 -1.47
C ILE A 35 -5.13 -3.95 -1.54
N ASP A 36 -5.81 -3.97 -0.40
CA ASP A 36 -7.23 -3.63 -0.33
C ASP A 36 -7.47 -2.21 -0.82
N LEU A 37 -6.66 -1.26 -0.34
CA LEU A 37 -6.76 0.13 -0.74
C LEU A 37 -6.40 0.31 -2.21
N ALA A 38 -5.40 -0.43 -2.68
CA ALA A 38 -4.99 -0.38 -4.08
C ALA A 38 -6.11 -0.83 -5.00
N LYS A 39 -6.85 -1.86 -4.60
CA LYS A 39 -8.02 -2.31 -5.36
C LYS A 39 -9.10 -1.24 -5.39
N LYS A 40 -9.30 -0.58 -4.28
CA LYS A 40 -10.30 0.48 -4.15
C LYS A 40 -10.00 1.64 -5.08
N TYR A 41 -8.71 1.96 -5.23
CA TYR A 41 -8.25 3.04 -6.10
C TYR A 41 -7.98 2.59 -7.53
N ASP A 42 -8.12 1.30 -7.81
CA ASP A 42 -7.74 0.69 -9.10
C ASP A 42 -6.27 0.96 -9.43
N MET A 43 -5.41 0.85 -8.41
CA MET A 43 -3.98 1.10 -8.54
C MET A 43 -3.16 -0.13 -8.13
N ARG A 44 -3.73 -1.30 -8.31
CA ARG A 44 -3.09 -2.54 -7.91
C ARG A 44 -1.76 -2.76 -8.63
N GLU A 45 -1.73 -2.50 -9.93
CA GLU A 45 -0.50 -2.65 -10.72
C GLU A 45 0.57 -1.68 -10.25
N PHE A 46 0.18 -0.47 -9.92
CA PHE A 46 1.12 0.52 -9.40
C PHE A 46 1.79 0.01 -8.12
N VAL A 47 1.00 -0.53 -7.20
CA VAL A 47 1.52 -1.04 -5.93
C VAL A 47 2.47 -2.20 -6.18
N MET A 48 2.07 -3.14 -7.02
CA MET A 48 2.89 -4.34 -7.29
C MET A 48 4.19 -4.01 -8.00
N ASN A 49 4.17 -3.01 -8.88
CA ASN A 49 5.35 -2.67 -9.67
C ASN A 49 6.25 -1.64 -9.00
N LYS A 50 5.68 -0.72 -8.23
CA LYS A 50 6.44 0.40 -7.68
C LYS A 50 6.71 0.28 -6.19
N LEU A 51 5.79 -0.26 -5.43
CA LEU A 51 5.90 -0.29 -3.97
C LEU A 51 6.26 -1.66 -3.42
N VAL A 52 5.94 -2.71 -4.13
CA VAL A 52 6.26 -4.09 -3.71
C VAL A 52 7.17 -4.70 -4.76
N HIS A 53 8.36 -5.05 -4.33
CA HIS A 53 9.34 -5.70 -5.20
C HIS A 53 9.54 -7.14 -4.79
#